data_ca44f855b7f30d38acbcebdb55469561
#
_entry.id   ca44f855b7f30d38acbcebdb55469561
#
_cell.length_a   1.000
_cell.length_b   1.000
_cell.length_c   1.000
_cell.angle_alpha   90.00
_cell.angle_beta   90.00
_cell.angle_gamma   90.00
#
_symmetry.space_group_name_H-M   'P 1'
#
loop_
_entity.id
_entity.type
_entity.pdbx_description
1 polymer ?
#
loop_
_entity_poly.entity_id
_entity_poly.type
_entity_poly.pdbx_seq_one_letter_code
_entity_poly.pdbx_strand_id
1 'polypeptide(L)'
;SRSLKSRRSRDSASGYGVKHKGAAMRDRDMTTGGLAAAAAVNVETVRYYQRRGLLPVPDKGARGTGSVRRYGAADAARLVFIRRAQQLGFTLEEIAELLQLQDGADRRSIRRIASQRLAQIRDRLDGLQRMARVLEHLIGECEHSARRPTCPIIDSIAGAPAQLGPKWRD
;
A
#
# COMPACT_ATOMS: atom_id res chain seq x y z
N SER A 1 25.98 -51.32 23.88
CA SER A 1 24.67 -50.64 23.96
C SER A 1 24.89 -49.17 24.30
N ARG A 2 25.01 -48.27 23.31
CA ARG A 2 25.12 -46.83 23.50
C ARG A 2 23.92 -46.13 22.86
N SER A 3 23.11 -45.56 23.72
CA SER A 3 21.94 -44.78 23.41
C SER A 3 22.31 -43.44 22.77
N LEU A 4 21.89 -43.22 21.53
CA LEU A 4 22.01 -41.92 20.83
C LEU A 4 20.81 -41.06 21.18
N LYS A 5 20.99 -40.06 22.04
CA LYS A 5 20.06 -38.99 22.32
C LYS A 5 19.99 -38.02 21.13
N SER A 6 18.91 -38.04 20.39
CA SER A 6 18.54 -37.03 19.39
C SER A 6 18.33 -35.66 20.06
N ARG A 7 19.20 -34.72 19.76
CA ARG A 7 18.99 -33.29 20.09
C ARG A 7 18.07 -32.67 19.05
N ARG A 8 16.84 -32.39 19.43
CA ARG A 8 15.96 -31.53 18.67
C ARG A 8 16.41 -30.08 18.78
N SER A 9 16.88 -29.53 17.68
CA SER A 9 17.14 -28.10 17.52
C SER A 9 15.80 -27.37 17.64
N ARG A 10 15.68 -26.52 18.64
CA ARG A 10 14.61 -25.53 18.72
C ARG A 10 15.04 -24.33 17.89
N ASP A 11 14.56 -24.23 16.66
CA ASP A 11 14.66 -23.00 15.90
C ASP A 11 13.81 -21.93 16.57
N SER A 12 14.52 -20.95 17.11
CA SER A 12 13.97 -19.74 17.71
C SER A 12 13.35 -18.90 16.61
N ALA A 13 12.04 -18.85 16.57
CA ALA A 13 11.31 -17.84 15.81
C ALA A 13 11.71 -16.46 16.36
N SER A 14 12.53 -15.76 15.57
CA SER A 14 12.90 -14.36 15.82
C SER A 14 11.65 -13.50 15.75
N GLY A 15 11.11 -13.16 16.90
CA GLY A 15 10.04 -12.19 17.03
C GLY A 15 10.55 -10.81 16.62
N TYR A 16 9.96 -10.23 15.59
CA TYR A 16 10.08 -8.80 15.28
C TYR A 16 9.39 -7.97 16.38
N GLY A 17 10.01 -7.98 17.55
CA GLY A 17 9.69 -7.05 18.62
C GLY A 17 10.33 -5.71 18.31
N VAL A 18 9.62 -4.80 17.67
CA VAL A 18 10.01 -3.40 17.60
C VAL A 18 9.88 -2.84 19.02
N LYS A 19 10.99 -2.83 19.75
CA LYS A 19 11.10 -2.14 21.03
C LYS A 19 11.08 -0.64 20.77
N HIS A 20 9.91 -0.05 20.79
CA HIS A 20 9.77 1.40 20.91
C HIS A 20 10.25 1.82 22.30
N LYS A 21 11.53 2.15 22.45
CA LYS A 21 12.01 3.02 23.50
C LYS A 21 11.52 4.44 23.16
N GLY A 22 10.35 4.80 23.66
CA GLY A 22 9.81 6.15 23.58
C GLY A 22 9.14 6.45 24.90
N ALA A 23 9.54 7.55 25.54
CA ALA A 23 8.91 8.12 26.72
C ALA A 23 7.39 8.00 26.62
N ALA A 24 6.72 7.71 27.74
CA ALA A 24 5.26 7.71 27.85
C ALA A 24 4.74 9.10 27.42
N MET A 25 4.50 9.25 26.13
CA MET A 25 3.78 10.39 25.58
C MET A 25 2.38 10.33 26.17
N ARG A 26 1.94 11.43 26.79
CA ARG A 26 0.55 11.60 27.22
C ARG A 26 -0.33 11.22 26.04
N ASP A 27 -1.42 10.52 26.33
CA ASP A 27 -2.19 9.72 25.38
C ASP A 27 -2.77 10.48 24.15
N ARG A 28 -2.66 11.82 24.08
CA ARG A 28 -3.06 12.67 22.94
C ARG A 28 -2.29 14.00 22.92
N ASP A 29 -1.09 13.99 22.36
CA ASP A 29 -0.25 15.20 22.33
C ASP A 29 0.00 15.78 20.92
N MET A 30 -0.35 15.05 19.86
CA MET A 30 -0.07 15.50 18.48
C MET A 30 -1.18 16.39 17.96
N THR A 31 -0.80 17.52 17.34
CA THR A 31 -1.71 18.30 16.48
C THR A 31 -1.95 17.59 15.14
N THR A 32 -2.90 18.07 14.34
CA THR A 32 -3.10 17.55 12.97
C THR A 32 -1.82 17.64 12.13
N GLY A 33 -1.05 18.71 12.28
CA GLY A 33 0.27 18.86 11.61
C GLY A 33 1.29 17.84 12.12
N GLY A 34 1.37 17.61 13.43
CA GLY A 34 2.25 16.60 14.02
C GLY A 34 1.87 15.18 13.57
N LEU A 35 0.57 14.88 13.53
CA LEU A 35 0.07 13.61 13.00
C LEU A 35 0.44 13.40 11.52
N ALA A 36 0.26 14.43 10.69
CA ALA A 36 0.63 14.40 9.28
C ALA A 36 2.13 14.17 9.09
N ALA A 37 2.97 14.87 9.86
CA ALA A 37 4.42 14.70 9.84
C ALA A 37 4.85 13.29 10.27
N ALA A 38 4.23 12.71 11.31
CA ALA A 38 4.54 11.37 11.80
C ALA A 38 4.30 10.26 10.74
N ALA A 39 3.36 10.47 9.82
CA ALA A 39 3.08 9.54 8.72
C ALA A 39 3.66 10.00 7.37
N ALA A 40 4.41 11.11 7.33
CA ALA A 40 4.94 11.73 6.13
C ALA A 40 3.87 11.96 5.04
N VAL A 41 2.75 12.56 5.43
CA VAL A 41 1.65 13.00 4.57
C VAL A 41 1.36 14.49 4.81
N ASN A 42 0.57 15.13 3.94
CA ASN A 42 0.12 16.48 4.19
C ASN A 42 -1.16 16.49 5.08
N VAL A 43 -1.48 17.64 5.66
CA VAL A 43 -2.65 17.83 6.53
C VAL A 43 -3.95 17.56 5.76
N GLU A 44 -4.01 17.86 4.48
CA GLU A 44 -5.19 17.64 3.65
C GLU A 44 -5.46 16.15 3.46
N THR A 45 -4.42 15.33 3.36
CA THR A 45 -4.54 13.86 3.34
C THR A 45 -5.12 13.34 4.64
N VAL A 46 -4.71 13.88 5.79
CA VAL A 46 -5.31 13.53 7.10
C VAL A 46 -6.82 13.84 7.09
N ARG A 47 -7.20 15.04 6.65
CA ARG A 47 -8.62 15.46 6.55
C ARG A 47 -9.40 14.59 5.56
N TYR A 48 -8.78 14.20 4.46
CA TYR A 48 -9.38 13.29 3.49
C TYR A 48 -9.71 11.93 4.12
N TYR A 49 -8.77 11.30 4.85
CA TYR A 49 -9.05 10.03 5.52
C TYR A 49 -10.10 10.17 6.63
N GLN A 50 -10.17 11.32 7.29
CA GLN A 50 -11.23 11.61 8.26
C GLN A 50 -12.59 11.67 7.59
N ARG A 51 -12.72 12.37 6.46
CA ARG A 51 -13.97 12.41 5.67
C ARG A 51 -14.41 11.03 5.19
N ARG A 52 -13.44 10.15 4.89
CA ARG A 52 -13.68 8.76 4.48
C ARG A 52 -13.94 7.81 5.66
N GLY A 53 -13.94 8.28 6.89
CA GLY A 53 -14.14 7.44 8.09
C GLY A 53 -12.98 6.49 8.42
N LEU A 54 -11.86 6.58 7.72
CA LEU A 54 -10.68 5.76 7.95
C LEU A 54 -9.89 6.18 9.17
N LEU A 55 -9.95 7.46 9.54
CA LEU A 55 -9.27 8.06 10.68
C LEU A 55 -10.30 8.77 11.57
N PRO A 56 -10.27 8.59 12.89
CA PRO A 56 -11.19 9.27 13.78
C PRO A 56 -10.96 10.78 13.78
N VAL A 57 -12.02 11.52 14.07
CA VAL A 57 -11.97 12.97 14.28
C VAL A 57 -12.11 13.20 15.78
N PRO A 58 -11.03 13.48 16.51
CA PRO A 58 -11.13 13.75 17.96
C PRO A 58 -11.96 14.99 18.21
N ASP A 59 -12.64 15.01 19.35
CA ASP A 59 -13.33 16.19 19.83
C ASP A 59 -12.34 17.35 20.04
N LYS A 60 -12.83 18.56 19.85
CA LYS A 60 -12.08 19.74 20.22
C LYS A 60 -11.99 19.75 21.75
N GLY A 61 -10.78 19.82 22.30
CA GLY A 61 -10.55 19.85 23.74
C GLY A 61 -11.39 20.91 24.45
N ALA A 62 -11.62 20.70 25.76
CA ALA A 62 -12.45 21.56 26.61
C ALA A 62 -12.05 23.05 26.49
N ARG A 63 -13.06 23.92 26.58
CA ARG A 63 -12.90 25.38 26.55
C ARG A 63 -11.76 25.85 27.50
N GLY A 64 -10.67 26.38 26.89
CA GLY A 64 -9.55 26.93 27.67
C GLY A 64 -8.17 26.74 27.04
N THR A 65 -7.94 25.72 26.22
CA THR A 65 -6.64 25.42 25.58
C THR A 65 -6.67 25.54 24.06
N GLY A 66 -7.36 26.56 23.54
CA GLY A 66 -7.44 26.80 22.07
C GLY A 66 -7.94 25.54 21.33
N SER A 67 -9.04 25.62 20.67
CA SER A 67 -9.81 24.65 19.87
C SER A 67 -9.01 23.72 18.93
N VAL A 68 -7.83 23.21 19.35
CA VAL A 68 -6.96 22.36 18.53
C VAL A 68 -7.23 20.88 18.83
N ARG A 69 -7.55 20.12 17.77
CA ARG A 69 -7.70 18.65 17.88
C ARG A 69 -6.38 17.99 18.25
N ARG A 70 -6.44 17.03 19.15
CA ARG A 70 -5.28 16.28 19.64
C ARG A 70 -5.42 14.81 19.30
N TYR A 71 -4.33 14.21 18.80
CA TYR A 71 -4.24 12.83 18.33
C TYR A 71 -3.25 12.05 19.19
N GLY A 72 -3.52 10.76 19.37
CA GLY A 72 -2.65 9.86 20.11
C GLY A 72 -1.73 9.04 19.22
N ALA A 73 -0.90 8.22 19.87
CA ALA A 73 -0.01 7.28 19.18
C ALA A 73 -0.79 6.25 18.34
N ALA A 74 -1.98 5.84 18.78
CA ALA A 74 -2.84 4.93 18.04
C ALA A 74 -3.33 5.55 16.71
N ASP A 75 -3.66 6.85 16.71
CA ASP A 75 -4.06 7.56 15.50
C ASP A 75 -2.90 7.65 14.50
N ALA A 76 -1.67 7.89 15.00
CA ALA A 76 -0.47 7.90 14.17
C ALA A 76 -0.19 6.51 13.58
N ALA A 77 -0.28 5.45 14.38
CA ALA A 77 -0.10 4.09 13.90
C ALA A 77 -1.14 3.71 12.85
N ARG A 78 -2.41 4.10 13.05
CA ARG A 78 -3.50 3.89 12.09
C ARG A 78 -3.23 4.64 10.77
N LEU A 79 -2.78 5.89 10.84
CA LEU A 79 -2.45 6.67 9.65
C LEU A 79 -1.27 6.07 8.87
N VAL A 80 -0.22 5.62 9.57
CA VAL A 80 0.91 4.91 8.96
C VAL A 80 0.46 3.61 8.30
N PHE A 81 -0.44 2.86 8.95
CA PHE A 81 -1.02 1.64 8.38
C PHE A 81 -1.76 1.93 7.07
N ILE A 82 -2.67 2.93 7.06
CA ILE A 82 -3.44 3.32 5.87
C ILE A 82 -2.48 3.64 4.71
N ARG A 83 -1.46 4.45 4.97
CA ARG A 83 -0.47 4.83 3.95
C ARG A 83 0.28 3.62 3.40
N ARG A 84 0.77 2.73 4.26
CA ARG A 84 1.50 1.52 3.84
C ARG A 84 0.60 0.59 3.01
N ALA A 85 -0.65 0.42 3.42
CA ALA A 85 -1.59 -0.38 2.66
C ALA A 85 -1.85 0.21 1.27
N GLN A 86 -1.99 1.53 1.15
CA GLN A 86 -2.09 2.19 -0.16
C GLN A 86 -0.83 2.02 -1.03
N GLN A 87 0.35 2.06 -0.44
CA GLN A 87 1.61 1.80 -1.16
C GLN A 87 1.66 0.36 -1.71
N LEU A 88 1.06 -0.59 -1.02
CA LEU A 88 0.84 -1.96 -1.51
C LEU A 88 -0.31 -2.04 -2.52
N GLY A 89 -0.98 -0.92 -2.79
CA GLY A 89 -2.04 -0.77 -3.77
C GLY A 89 -3.42 -1.20 -3.30
N PHE A 90 -3.65 -1.40 -2.00
CA PHE A 90 -5.00 -1.62 -1.48
C PHE A 90 -5.88 -0.39 -1.71
N THR A 91 -7.14 -0.61 -2.06
CA THR A 91 -8.14 0.47 -2.16
C THR A 91 -8.53 0.95 -0.76
N LEU A 92 -9.17 2.13 -0.69
CA LEU A 92 -9.63 2.66 0.60
C LEU A 92 -10.72 1.78 1.24
N GLU A 93 -11.53 1.13 0.42
CA GLU A 93 -12.56 0.19 0.85
C GLU A 93 -11.93 -1.08 1.46
N GLU A 94 -10.93 -1.65 0.79
CA GLU A 94 -10.16 -2.79 1.31
C GLU A 94 -9.42 -2.43 2.61
N ILE A 95 -8.88 -1.21 2.70
CA ILE A 95 -8.22 -0.70 3.91
C ILE A 95 -9.23 -0.53 5.04
N ALA A 96 -10.44 -0.03 4.77
CA ALA A 96 -11.50 0.07 5.76
C ALA A 96 -11.86 -1.32 6.32
N GLU A 97 -12.03 -2.32 5.45
CA GLU A 97 -12.29 -3.71 5.84
C GLU A 97 -11.15 -4.27 6.71
N LEU A 98 -9.88 -4.07 6.30
CA LEU A 98 -8.73 -4.51 7.07
C LEU A 98 -8.65 -3.87 8.46
N LEU A 99 -8.99 -2.58 8.60
CA LEU A 99 -9.02 -1.88 9.87
C LEU A 99 -10.13 -2.38 10.81
N GLN A 100 -11.29 -2.76 10.26
CA GLN A 100 -12.37 -3.36 11.05
C GLN A 100 -12.01 -4.77 11.53
N LEU A 101 -11.26 -5.54 10.73
CA LEU A 101 -10.81 -6.88 11.07
C LEU A 101 -9.64 -6.90 12.07
N GLN A 102 -8.93 -5.77 12.24
CA GLN A 102 -7.81 -5.66 13.18
C GLN A 102 -8.24 -5.92 14.63
N ASP A 103 -9.45 -5.51 15.00
CA ASP A 103 -9.98 -5.63 16.36
C ASP A 103 -10.62 -6.99 16.65
N GLY A 104 -10.94 -7.80 15.64
CA GLY A 104 -11.63 -9.09 15.79
C GLY A 104 -11.07 -10.25 14.98
N ALA A 105 -9.91 -10.06 14.38
CA ALA A 105 -9.04 -11.01 13.68
C ALA A 105 -9.69 -12.20 12.97
N ASP A 106 -10.61 -12.00 12.05
CA ASP A 106 -10.88 -13.03 11.05
C ASP A 106 -9.72 -13.11 10.03
N ARG A 107 -8.70 -13.90 10.40
CA ARG A 107 -7.53 -14.15 9.55
C ARG A 107 -7.88 -14.66 8.16
N ARG A 108 -9.05 -15.29 7.98
CA ARG A 108 -9.50 -15.81 6.68
C ARG A 108 -9.87 -14.65 5.76
N SER A 109 -10.62 -13.66 6.25
CA SER A 109 -10.99 -12.48 5.49
C SER A 109 -9.77 -11.63 5.14
N ILE A 110 -8.83 -11.42 6.07
CA ILE A 110 -7.56 -10.74 5.79
C ILE A 110 -6.78 -11.46 4.68
N ARG A 111 -6.66 -12.80 4.76
CA ARG A 111 -5.98 -13.60 3.74
C ARG A 111 -6.68 -13.48 2.39
N ARG A 112 -8.01 -13.53 2.35
CA ARG A 112 -8.80 -13.40 1.12
C ARG A 112 -8.50 -12.06 0.42
N ILE A 113 -8.57 -10.94 1.14
CA ILE A 113 -8.29 -9.59 0.62
C ILE A 113 -6.87 -9.54 0.05
N ALA A 114 -5.87 -10.01 0.81
CA ALA A 114 -4.48 -10.03 0.38
C ALA A 114 -4.26 -10.92 -0.85
N SER A 115 -4.93 -12.09 -0.93
CA SER A 115 -4.83 -13.00 -2.06
C SER A 115 -5.46 -12.41 -3.32
N GLN A 116 -6.59 -11.73 -3.21
CA GLN A 116 -7.23 -11.03 -4.32
C GLN A 116 -6.31 -9.92 -4.86
N ARG A 117 -5.70 -9.14 -3.95
CA ARG A 117 -4.75 -8.10 -4.34
C ARG A 117 -3.51 -8.67 -5.04
N LEU A 118 -2.96 -9.77 -4.52
CA LEU A 118 -1.84 -10.46 -5.15
C LEU A 118 -2.17 -10.95 -6.56
N ALA A 119 -3.38 -11.50 -6.77
CA ALA A 119 -3.83 -11.91 -8.11
C ALA A 119 -3.87 -10.72 -9.08
N GLN A 120 -4.47 -9.60 -8.68
CA GLN A 120 -4.51 -8.37 -9.50
C GLN A 120 -3.12 -7.86 -9.87
N ILE A 121 -2.16 -7.91 -8.91
CA ILE A 121 -0.77 -7.50 -9.17
C ILE A 121 -0.12 -8.41 -10.20
N ARG A 122 -0.34 -9.73 -10.10
CA ARG A 122 0.20 -10.71 -11.06
C ARG A 122 -0.36 -10.49 -12.45
N ASP A 123 -1.67 -10.33 -12.59
CA ASP A 123 -2.32 -10.05 -13.87
C ASP A 123 -1.78 -8.78 -14.52
N ARG A 124 -1.55 -7.74 -13.71
CA ARG A 124 -0.95 -6.49 -14.20
C ARG A 124 0.51 -6.67 -14.61
N LEU A 125 1.29 -7.44 -13.87
CA LEU A 125 2.67 -7.75 -14.19
C LEU A 125 2.75 -8.50 -15.53
N ASP A 126 1.91 -9.51 -15.72
CA ASP A 126 1.84 -10.25 -16.99
C ASP A 126 1.43 -9.35 -18.16
N GLY A 127 0.50 -8.42 -17.93
CA GLY A 127 0.14 -7.41 -18.93
C GLY A 127 1.32 -6.51 -19.32
N LEU A 128 2.04 -5.98 -18.32
CA LEU A 128 3.23 -5.14 -18.57
C LEU A 128 4.34 -5.92 -19.28
N GLN A 129 4.56 -7.18 -18.93
CA GLN A 129 5.53 -8.03 -19.61
C GLN A 129 5.16 -8.28 -21.08
N ARG A 130 3.86 -8.46 -21.40
CA ARG A 130 3.41 -8.55 -22.81
C ARG A 130 3.68 -7.26 -23.55
N MET A 131 3.38 -6.09 -22.96
CA MET A 131 3.67 -4.79 -23.59
C MET A 131 5.17 -4.59 -23.81
N ALA A 132 6.02 -4.94 -22.84
CA ALA A 132 7.46 -4.86 -22.96
C ALA A 132 7.96 -5.68 -24.15
N ARG A 133 7.53 -6.94 -24.29
CA ARG A 133 7.92 -7.79 -25.43
C ARG A 133 7.51 -7.20 -26.79
N VAL A 134 6.32 -6.60 -26.86
CA VAL A 134 5.87 -5.94 -28.11
C VAL A 134 6.77 -4.76 -28.44
N LEU A 135 7.10 -3.93 -27.46
CA LEU A 135 7.99 -2.79 -27.66
C LEU A 135 9.42 -3.22 -28.02
N GLU A 136 9.96 -4.24 -27.36
CA GLU A 136 11.26 -4.82 -27.69
C GLU A 136 11.31 -5.30 -29.16
N HIS A 137 10.26 -6.00 -29.59
CA HIS A 137 10.15 -6.45 -30.99
C HIS A 137 10.12 -5.26 -31.98
N LEU A 138 9.28 -4.24 -31.70
CA LEU A 138 9.18 -3.05 -32.57
C LEU A 138 10.48 -2.24 -32.62
N ILE A 139 11.21 -2.14 -31.50
CA ILE A 139 12.52 -1.50 -31.44
C ILE A 139 13.50 -2.26 -32.31
N GLY A 140 13.58 -3.59 -32.19
CA GLY A 140 14.44 -4.42 -33.05
C GLY A 140 14.11 -4.28 -34.54
N GLU A 141 12.83 -4.24 -34.91
CA GLU A 141 12.41 -3.98 -36.29
C GLU A 141 12.84 -2.59 -36.78
N CYS A 142 12.77 -1.57 -35.92
CA CYS A 142 13.19 -0.22 -36.26
C CYS A 142 14.70 -0.13 -36.50
N GLU A 143 15.52 -0.79 -35.70
CA GLU A 143 16.98 -0.84 -35.86
C GLU A 143 17.39 -1.51 -37.17
N HIS A 144 16.67 -2.54 -37.63
CA HIS A 144 16.97 -3.28 -38.87
C HIS A 144 16.32 -2.64 -40.10
N SER A 145 15.43 -1.67 -39.93
CA SER A 145 14.62 -1.08 -41.02
C SER A 145 15.11 0.28 -41.51
N ALA A 146 16.40 0.62 -41.34
CA ALA A 146 16.97 1.93 -41.68
C ALA A 146 16.69 2.44 -43.13
N ARG A 147 16.04 1.62 -43.98
CA ARG A 147 15.68 1.93 -45.37
C ARG A 147 14.17 2.03 -45.62
N ARG A 148 13.30 1.84 -44.62
CA ARG A 148 11.83 1.99 -44.78
C ARG A 148 11.41 3.44 -44.62
N PRO A 149 10.45 3.97 -45.41
CA PRO A 149 10.00 5.36 -45.35
C PRO A 149 9.16 5.64 -44.10
N THR A 150 8.69 4.64 -43.38
CA THR A 150 7.83 4.77 -42.20
C THR A 150 8.43 4.03 -41.00
N CYS A 151 8.18 4.58 -39.80
CA CYS A 151 8.67 3.98 -38.57
C CYS A 151 7.72 2.86 -38.10
N PRO A 152 8.21 1.59 -37.96
CA PRO A 152 7.37 0.46 -37.57
C PRO A 152 6.62 0.69 -36.22
N ILE A 153 7.21 1.45 -35.29
CA ILE A 153 6.61 1.80 -34.03
C ILE A 153 5.38 2.70 -34.25
N ILE A 154 5.52 3.74 -35.08
CA ILE A 154 4.44 4.68 -35.39
C ILE A 154 3.31 3.97 -36.14
N ASP A 155 3.66 3.14 -37.14
CA ASP A 155 2.68 2.38 -37.92
C ASP A 155 1.90 1.38 -37.06
N SER A 156 2.57 0.72 -36.12
CA SER A 156 1.91 -0.20 -35.17
C SER A 156 0.96 0.52 -34.23
N ILE A 157 1.31 1.72 -33.75
CA ILE A 157 0.44 2.52 -32.88
C ILE A 157 -0.72 3.16 -33.68
N ALA A 158 -0.45 3.63 -34.89
CA ALA A 158 -1.44 4.28 -35.75
C ALA A 158 -2.42 3.28 -36.38
N GLY A 159 -1.96 2.06 -36.71
CA GLY A 159 -2.75 1.00 -37.36
C GLY A 159 -3.49 0.06 -36.44
N ALA A 160 -3.36 0.16 -35.13
CA ALA A 160 -3.98 -0.75 -34.18
C ALA A 160 -5.49 -0.42 -33.99
N PRO A 161 -6.43 -1.24 -34.48
CA PRO A 161 -7.78 -1.22 -33.95
C PRO A 161 -7.70 -1.60 -32.48
N ALA A 162 -8.35 -0.82 -31.62
CA ALA A 162 -8.39 -0.83 -30.17
C ALA A 162 -8.46 -2.22 -29.50
N GLN A 163 -7.35 -2.95 -29.43
CA GLN A 163 -7.16 -4.13 -28.60
C GLN A 163 -6.07 -3.93 -27.54
N LEU A 164 -5.65 -2.70 -27.31
CA LEU A 164 -4.87 -2.35 -26.12
C LEU A 164 -5.84 -2.36 -24.94
N GLY A 165 -5.72 -3.41 -24.16
CA GLY A 165 -6.51 -3.83 -23.01
C GLY A 165 -6.94 -2.78 -21.99
N PRO A 166 -7.34 -3.17 -20.79
CA PRO A 166 -8.39 -2.51 -20.02
C PRO A 166 -8.11 -1.04 -19.76
N LYS A 167 -9.17 -0.26 -19.97
CA LYS A 167 -9.29 1.19 -19.76
C LYS A 167 -8.60 1.62 -18.47
N TRP A 168 -7.54 2.38 -18.62
CA TRP A 168 -7.01 3.26 -17.59
C TRP A 168 -8.00 4.41 -17.42
N ARG A 169 -8.88 4.35 -16.47
CA ARG A 169 -9.61 5.50 -15.95
C ARG A 169 -9.29 5.65 -14.47
N ASP A 170 -8.90 6.85 -14.18
CA ASP A 170 -8.62 7.60 -12.97
C ASP A 170 -9.09 7.02 -11.63
#